data_7ee10143b1efaba469ff6dfea096a684
#
_entry.id   7ee10143b1efaba469ff6dfea096a684
#
_cell.length_a   1.000
_cell.length_b   1.000
_cell.length_c   1.000
_cell.angle_alpha   90.00
_cell.angle_beta   90.00
_cell.angle_gamma   90.00
#
_symmetry.space_group_name_H-M   'P 1'
#
loop_
_entity.id
_entity.type
_entity.pdbx_description
1 polymer ?
#
loop_
_entity_poly.entity_id
_entity_poly.type
_entity_poly.pdbx_seq_one_letter_code
_entity_poly.pdbx_strand_id
1 'polypeptide(L)'
;MENIFSEFEAEGINIVFSEDDDLFIDNEEECEIEVPQSTPHSSSLTDPLQLYLNEIHKYPSLSYKETMALVKKIQRGDMDAREYMVNCNLKFAFMIAKKYARTGLPLLDLVQQANIGLMDAVDKYNPNRGTKFTSYAVFWIKHSILFYIKDNIRMVKTPACVFSDLSKIAKARHEYFSELYKYPTDAELATLTGLTIARVKYLKDIDFEVVSTEDKPDETLPGVYEDIITSSNDEDENKEMYREECRVQIHGFLLKLPERERLVIELRFGLNDKGTVPPKSLSEVGNILGLSKERVRQIEERALLRLRKMPNISSLYDYLDI
;
A
#
# COMPACT_ATOMS: atom_id res chain seq x y z
N MET A 1 -23.37 -6.17 -27.96
CA MET A 1 -22.35 -5.85 -26.94
C MET A 1 -21.72 -4.49 -27.17
N GLU A 2 -21.32 -4.15 -28.41
CA GLU A 2 -20.69 -2.86 -28.73
C GLU A 2 -21.50 -1.61 -28.32
N ASN A 3 -22.84 -1.66 -28.37
CA ASN A 3 -23.69 -0.53 -27.97
C ASN A 3 -23.75 -0.25 -26.46
N ILE A 4 -23.34 -1.21 -25.62
CA ILE A 4 -23.32 -1.04 -24.15
C ILE A 4 -22.01 -0.36 -23.76
N PHE A 5 -20.92 -0.70 -24.42
CA PHE A 5 -19.61 -0.10 -24.15
C PHE A 5 -19.54 1.38 -24.50
N SER A 6 -20.14 1.78 -25.63
CA SER A 6 -20.21 3.19 -26.03
C SER A 6 -21.00 4.06 -25.03
N GLU A 7 -21.85 3.45 -24.24
CA GLU A 7 -22.65 4.14 -23.23
C GLU A 7 -21.86 4.43 -21.96
N PHE A 8 -21.02 3.48 -21.56
CA PHE A 8 -20.11 3.67 -20.43
C PHE A 8 -19.02 4.71 -20.76
N GLU A 9 -18.53 4.73 -22.01
CA GLU A 9 -17.62 5.77 -22.50
C GLU A 9 -18.26 7.15 -22.52
N ALA A 10 -19.53 7.25 -22.91
CA ALA A 10 -20.27 8.52 -22.94
C ALA A 10 -20.55 9.08 -21.54
N GLU A 11 -20.64 8.24 -20.54
CA GLU A 11 -20.76 8.61 -19.11
C GLU A 11 -19.41 8.81 -18.42
N GLY A 12 -18.30 8.78 -19.17
CA GLY A 12 -16.94 8.97 -18.63
C GLY A 12 -16.40 7.76 -17.85
N ILE A 13 -17.07 6.61 -17.95
CA ILE A 13 -16.64 5.37 -17.33
C ILE A 13 -15.87 4.59 -18.39
N ASN A 14 -14.57 4.73 -18.42
CA ASN A 14 -13.69 3.87 -19.19
C ASN A 14 -13.69 2.48 -18.56
N ILE A 15 -14.60 1.62 -18.99
CA ILE A 15 -14.58 0.20 -18.67
C ILE A 15 -13.55 -0.43 -19.62
N VAL A 16 -12.29 -0.33 -19.23
CA VAL A 16 -11.25 -1.16 -19.81
C VAL A 16 -11.42 -2.55 -19.19
N PHE A 17 -12.32 -3.34 -19.77
CA PHE A 17 -12.20 -4.78 -19.63
C PHE A 17 -11.01 -5.18 -20.49
N SER A 18 -9.83 -5.24 -19.93
CA SER A 18 -8.85 -6.16 -20.43
C SER A 18 -9.44 -7.55 -20.19
N GLU A 19 -9.26 -8.45 -21.14
CA GLU A 19 -9.55 -9.89 -20.96
C GLU A 19 -8.87 -10.43 -19.68
N ASP A 20 -8.02 -9.64 -19.08
CA ASP A 20 -7.24 -9.81 -17.86
C ASP A 20 -8.05 -9.70 -16.54
N ASP A 21 -9.25 -9.12 -16.54
CA ASP A 21 -10.12 -9.09 -15.37
C ASP A 21 -10.74 -10.48 -15.05
N ASP A 22 -10.59 -11.45 -15.96
CA ASP A 22 -11.05 -12.84 -15.78
C ASP A 22 -10.00 -13.73 -15.06
N LEU A 23 -8.81 -13.23 -14.73
CA LEU A 23 -7.77 -14.00 -14.03
C LEU A 23 -8.18 -14.50 -12.63
N PHE A 24 -9.28 -13.97 -12.08
CA PHE A 24 -9.86 -14.42 -10.82
C PHE A 24 -11.10 -15.33 -11.00
N ILE A 25 -11.49 -15.65 -12.25
CA ILE A 25 -12.74 -16.37 -12.55
C ILE A 25 -12.50 -17.43 -13.62
N ASP A 26 -11.60 -18.37 -13.41
CA ASP A 26 -11.66 -19.65 -14.10
C ASP A 26 -12.48 -20.60 -13.24
N ASN A 27 -13.76 -20.67 -13.60
CA ASN A 27 -14.61 -21.88 -13.67
C ASN A 27 -16.06 -21.44 -13.78
N GLU A 28 -16.61 -21.51 -14.98
CA GLU A 28 -18.05 -21.59 -15.22
C GLU A 28 -18.57 -22.96 -14.71
N GLU A 29 -18.55 -23.15 -13.41
CA GLU A 29 -19.46 -24.13 -12.80
C GLU A 29 -20.70 -23.35 -12.38
N GLU A 30 -21.83 -23.68 -13.01
CA GLU A 30 -23.16 -23.36 -12.52
C GLU A 30 -23.25 -23.84 -11.06
N CYS A 31 -22.90 -22.99 -10.12
CA CYS A 31 -23.15 -23.27 -8.72
C CYS A 31 -24.65 -23.12 -8.50
N GLU A 32 -25.37 -24.22 -8.62
CA GLU A 32 -26.63 -24.38 -7.91
C GLU A 32 -26.37 -24.00 -6.45
N ILE A 33 -27.17 -23.09 -5.94
CA ILE A 33 -27.12 -22.71 -4.52
C ILE A 33 -27.72 -23.91 -3.75
N GLU A 34 -26.90 -24.90 -3.45
CA GLU A 34 -27.20 -25.78 -2.34
C GLU A 34 -27.15 -24.91 -1.08
N VAL A 35 -28.28 -24.43 -0.67
CA VAL A 35 -28.51 -23.98 0.70
C VAL A 35 -28.16 -25.17 1.59
N PRO A 36 -27.10 -25.11 2.42
CA PRO A 36 -26.87 -26.18 3.37
C PRO A 36 -28.15 -26.25 4.20
N GLN A 37 -28.89 -27.35 4.00
CA GLN A 37 -30.00 -27.71 4.91
C GLN A 37 -29.31 -27.93 6.25
N SER A 38 -29.29 -26.87 7.05
CA SER A 38 -28.78 -26.90 8.41
C SER A 38 -29.54 -27.96 9.18
N THR A 39 -28.85 -29.06 9.49
CA THR A 39 -29.16 -29.80 10.71
C THR A 39 -29.21 -28.79 11.86
N PRO A 40 -30.21 -28.87 12.76
CA PRO A 40 -30.34 -27.93 13.85
C PRO A 40 -29.27 -28.21 14.90
N HIS A 41 -28.02 -27.80 14.65
CA HIS A 41 -27.05 -27.64 15.71
C HIS A 41 -27.16 -26.22 16.24
N SER A 42 -27.78 -26.14 17.39
CA SER A 42 -27.84 -25.02 18.31
C SER A 42 -26.46 -24.37 18.47
N SER A 43 -26.21 -23.27 17.76
CA SER A 43 -25.33 -22.20 18.17
C SER A 43 -25.06 -21.27 16.97
N SER A 44 -25.67 -20.15 17.05
CA SER A 44 -25.42 -18.85 16.43
C SER A 44 -26.54 -18.33 15.53
N LEU A 45 -27.59 -17.86 16.20
CA LEU A 45 -28.55 -16.86 15.67
C LEU A 45 -27.86 -15.50 15.35
N THR A 46 -26.55 -15.47 15.29
CA THR A 46 -25.72 -14.25 15.25
C THR A 46 -24.78 -14.15 14.06
N ASP A 47 -24.85 -15.05 13.08
CA ASP A 47 -24.06 -14.86 11.87
C ASP A 47 -24.73 -13.79 10.96
N PRO A 48 -24.10 -12.60 10.80
CA PRO A 48 -24.65 -11.52 9.98
C PRO A 48 -24.94 -11.95 8.54
N LEU A 49 -24.16 -12.88 7.99
CA LEU A 49 -24.36 -13.41 6.65
C LEU A 49 -25.66 -14.21 6.55
N GLN A 50 -25.95 -15.06 7.54
CA GLN A 50 -27.19 -15.83 7.55
C GLN A 50 -28.43 -14.95 7.70
N LEU A 51 -28.35 -13.92 8.55
CA LEU A 51 -29.42 -12.94 8.69
C LEU A 51 -29.70 -12.22 7.36
N TYR A 52 -28.65 -11.74 6.70
CA TYR A 52 -28.76 -11.13 5.39
C TYR A 52 -29.40 -12.06 4.34
N LEU A 53 -28.94 -13.31 4.26
CA LEU A 53 -29.48 -14.31 3.33
C LEU A 53 -30.96 -14.58 3.59
N ASN A 54 -31.38 -14.69 4.85
CA ASN A 54 -32.77 -14.88 5.24
C ASN A 54 -33.65 -13.68 4.83
N GLU A 55 -33.11 -12.46 4.88
CA GLU A 55 -33.85 -11.27 4.45
C GLU A 55 -34.01 -11.20 2.94
N ILE A 56 -32.96 -11.42 2.17
CA ILE A 56 -33.04 -11.36 0.71
C ILE A 56 -33.91 -12.49 0.12
N HIS A 57 -34.04 -13.62 0.83
CA HIS A 57 -34.91 -14.71 0.38
C HIS A 57 -36.39 -14.39 0.42
N LYS A 58 -36.81 -13.39 1.16
CA LYS A 58 -38.21 -12.97 1.23
C LYS A 58 -38.72 -12.34 -0.09
N TYR A 59 -37.81 -11.80 -0.90
CA TYR A 59 -38.16 -11.12 -2.15
C TYR A 59 -38.18 -12.09 -3.32
N PRO A 60 -39.25 -12.08 -4.16
CA PRO A 60 -39.37 -12.92 -5.34
C PRO A 60 -38.44 -12.42 -6.47
N SER A 61 -38.08 -13.31 -7.39
CA SER A 61 -37.41 -12.89 -8.62
C SER A 61 -38.41 -12.25 -9.58
N LEU A 62 -38.01 -11.13 -10.21
CA LEU A 62 -38.87 -10.36 -11.12
C LEU A 62 -38.87 -10.97 -12.53
N SER A 63 -40.03 -11.03 -13.14
CA SER A 63 -40.16 -11.31 -14.57
C SER A 63 -39.79 -10.05 -15.40
N TYR A 64 -39.47 -10.26 -16.68
CA TYR A 64 -39.12 -9.17 -17.59
C TYR A 64 -40.24 -8.09 -17.66
N LYS A 65 -41.54 -8.53 -17.69
CA LYS A 65 -42.70 -7.59 -17.75
C LYS A 65 -42.81 -6.74 -16.48
N GLU A 66 -42.59 -7.35 -15.32
CA GLU A 66 -42.62 -6.64 -14.02
C GLU A 66 -41.43 -5.68 -13.90
N THR A 67 -40.26 -6.09 -14.30
CA THR A 67 -39.06 -5.23 -14.36
C THR A 67 -39.35 -3.97 -15.21
N MET A 68 -39.91 -4.14 -16.40
CA MET A 68 -40.29 -3.00 -17.28
C MET A 68 -41.36 -2.10 -16.68
N ALA A 69 -42.32 -2.64 -15.94
CA ALA A 69 -43.32 -1.85 -15.25
C ALA A 69 -42.73 -1.03 -14.09
N LEU A 70 -41.80 -1.63 -13.33
CA LEU A 70 -41.11 -0.94 -12.24
C LEU A 70 -40.21 0.19 -12.77
N VAL A 71 -39.43 -0.08 -13.81
CA VAL A 71 -38.52 0.93 -14.41
C VAL A 71 -39.30 2.16 -14.87
N LYS A 72 -40.50 2.00 -15.47
CA LYS A 72 -41.36 3.11 -15.86
C LYS A 72 -41.84 3.93 -14.65
N LYS A 73 -42.05 3.29 -13.48
CA LYS A 73 -42.42 4.00 -12.25
C LYS A 73 -41.21 4.76 -11.70
N ILE A 74 -40.01 4.12 -11.69
CA ILE A 74 -38.75 4.72 -11.26
C ILE A 74 -38.45 5.99 -12.07
N GLN A 75 -38.62 5.94 -13.39
CA GLN A 75 -38.46 7.11 -14.26
C GLN A 75 -39.41 8.27 -13.95
N ARG A 76 -40.53 8.00 -13.26
CA ARG A 76 -41.48 9.03 -12.76
C ARG A 76 -41.09 9.53 -11.36
N GLY A 77 -40.03 9.03 -10.75
CA GLY A 77 -39.53 9.41 -9.43
C GLY A 77 -40.12 8.61 -8.27
N ASP A 78 -40.69 7.43 -8.52
CA ASP A 78 -41.25 6.56 -7.48
C ASP A 78 -40.09 5.83 -6.75
N MET A 79 -39.81 6.27 -5.51
CA MET A 79 -38.76 5.71 -4.68
C MET A 79 -39.08 4.32 -4.13
N ASP A 80 -40.35 4.03 -3.87
CA ASP A 80 -40.79 2.73 -3.38
C ASP A 80 -40.60 1.66 -4.46
N ALA A 81 -40.87 2.00 -5.71
CA ALA A 81 -40.61 1.13 -6.85
C ALA A 81 -39.12 0.86 -7.06
N ARG A 82 -38.27 1.88 -6.80
CA ARG A 82 -36.79 1.74 -6.85
C ARG A 82 -36.30 0.77 -5.79
N GLU A 83 -36.70 0.96 -4.53
CA GLU A 83 -36.33 0.11 -3.42
C GLU A 83 -36.77 -1.35 -3.65
N TYR A 84 -38.04 -1.53 -4.11
CA TYR A 84 -38.53 -2.87 -4.40
C TYR A 84 -37.73 -3.55 -5.53
N MET A 85 -37.37 -2.81 -6.59
CA MET A 85 -36.55 -3.35 -7.68
C MET A 85 -35.15 -3.76 -7.20
N VAL A 86 -34.51 -2.98 -6.33
CA VAL A 86 -33.23 -3.32 -5.73
C VAL A 86 -33.36 -4.59 -4.90
N ASN A 87 -34.33 -4.63 -3.96
CA ASN A 87 -34.53 -5.76 -3.04
C ASN A 87 -34.77 -7.08 -3.78
N CYS A 88 -35.53 -7.08 -4.86
CA CYS A 88 -35.76 -8.27 -5.68
C CYS A 88 -34.49 -8.79 -6.41
N ASN A 89 -33.50 -7.92 -6.63
CA ASN A 89 -32.27 -8.29 -7.33
C ASN A 89 -31.06 -8.47 -6.41
N LEU A 90 -31.21 -8.35 -5.07
CA LEU A 90 -30.09 -8.56 -4.12
C LEU A 90 -29.51 -9.98 -4.20
N LYS A 91 -30.33 -11.01 -4.46
CA LYS A 91 -29.87 -12.39 -4.67
C LYS A 91 -28.88 -12.48 -5.83
N PHE A 92 -29.16 -11.76 -6.90
CA PHE A 92 -28.31 -11.72 -8.07
C PHE A 92 -26.97 -11.01 -7.78
N ALA A 93 -27.00 -9.88 -7.06
CA ALA A 93 -25.78 -9.20 -6.61
C ALA A 93 -24.93 -10.09 -5.71
N PHE A 94 -25.54 -10.83 -4.77
CA PHE A 94 -24.86 -11.78 -3.90
C PHE A 94 -24.16 -12.90 -4.68
N MET A 95 -24.82 -13.48 -5.70
CA MET A 95 -24.20 -14.51 -6.53
C MET A 95 -22.93 -14.04 -7.25
N ILE A 96 -22.94 -12.79 -7.72
CA ILE A 96 -21.76 -12.20 -8.36
C ILE A 96 -20.66 -11.96 -7.31
N ALA A 97 -20.99 -11.37 -6.15
CA ALA A 97 -20.03 -11.11 -5.09
C ALA A 97 -19.34 -12.38 -4.58
N LYS A 98 -20.08 -13.50 -4.47
CA LYS A 98 -19.55 -14.80 -4.04
C LYS A 98 -18.40 -15.30 -4.92
N LYS A 99 -18.40 -14.98 -6.23
CA LYS A 99 -17.30 -15.36 -7.14
C LYS A 99 -15.96 -14.72 -6.76
N TYR A 100 -16.01 -13.55 -6.10
CA TYR A 100 -14.83 -12.81 -5.67
C TYR A 100 -14.41 -13.10 -4.21
N ALA A 101 -15.05 -14.05 -3.52
CA ALA A 101 -14.73 -14.40 -2.14
C ALA A 101 -13.29 -14.89 -1.92
N ARG A 102 -12.63 -15.39 -2.99
CA ARG A 102 -11.24 -15.88 -2.94
C ARG A 102 -10.18 -14.77 -2.88
N THR A 103 -10.57 -13.51 -2.98
CA THR A 103 -9.63 -12.37 -2.98
C THR A 103 -9.03 -12.06 -1.60
N GLY A 104 -9.44 -12.75 -0.54
CA GLY A 104 -8.99 -12.51 0.84
C GLY A 104 -9.72 -11.38 1.56
N LEU A 105 -10.63 -10.67 0.88
CA LEU A 105 -11.47 -9.64 1.49
C LEU A 105 -12.72 -10.25 2.13
N PRO A 106 -13.29 -9.62 3.19
CA PRO A 106 -14.51 -10.07 3.84
C PRO A 106 -15.67 -10.15 2.84
N LEU A 107 -16.37 -11.31 2.79
CA LEU A 107 -17.45 -11.50 1.83
C LEU A 107 -18.59 -10.50 2.00
N LEU A 108 -18.91 -10.10 3.23
CA LEU A 108 -19.96 -9.10 3.49
C LEU A 108 -19.65 -7.74 2.87
N ASP A 109 -18.37 -7.34 2.88
CA ASP A 109 -17.95 -6.09 2.26
C ASP A 109 -18.08 -6.14 0.74
N LEU A 110 -17.69 -7.27 0.12
CA LEU A 110 -17.88 -7.49 -1.32
C LEU A 110 -19.37 -7.49 -1.70
N VAL A 111 -20.23 -8.06 -0.85
CA VAL A 111 -21.68 -8.04 -1.04
C VAL A 111 -22.23 -6.62 -0.96
N GLN A 112 -21.78 -5.80 -0.01
CA GLN A 112 -22.22 -4.40 0.08
C GLN A 112 -21.77 -3.59 -1.15
N GLN A 113 -20.58 -3.84 -1.65
CA GLN A 113 -20.13 -3.20 -2.90
C GLN A 113 -20.96 -3.66 -4.12
N ALA A 114 -21.30 -4.93 -4.17
CA ALA A 114 -22.21 -5.44 -5.19
C ALA A 114 -23.58 -4.77 -5.13
N ASN A 115 -24.11 -4.53 -3.92
CA ASN A 115 -25.37 -3.86 -3.72
C ASN A 115 -25.31 -2.39 -4.15
N ILE A 116 -24.19 -1.69 -3.89
CA ILE A 116 -23.96 -0.32 -4.38
C ILE A 116 -23.98 -0.30 -5.92
N GLY A 117 -23.21 -1.21 -6.56
CA GLY A 117 -23.21 -1.33 -8.01
C GLY A 117 -24.60 -1.67 -8.60
N LEU A 118 -25.39 -2.49 -7.89
CA LEU A 118 -26.76 -2.79 -8.28
C LEU A 118 -27.66 -1.55 -8.21
N MET A 119 -27.54 -0.73 -7.16
CA MET A 119 -28.30 0.52 -7.02
C MET A 119 -27.98 1.50 -8.16
N ASP A 120 -26.69 1.63 -8.48
CA ASP A 120 -26.25 2.45 -9.61
C ASP A 120 -26.82 1.95 -10.94
N ALA A 121 -26.85 0.62 -11.13
CA ALA A 121 -27.43 0.01 -12.31
C ALA A 121 -28.94 0.29 -12.42
N VAL A 122 -29.70 0.26 -11.32
CA VAL A 122 -31.14 0.55 -11.30
C VAL A 122 -31.40 2.01 -11.70
N ASP A 123 -30.59 2.93 -11.18
CA ASP A 123 -30.76 4.37 -11.44
C ASP A 123 -30.46 4.75 -12.91
N LYS A 124 -29.50 4.06 -13.53
CA LYS A 124 -29.04 4.38 -14.88
C LYS A 124 -29.65 3.50 -15.99
N TYR A 125 -30.43 2.50 -15.64
CA TYR A 125 -30.99 1.57 -16.61
C TYR A 125 -32.01 2.21 -17.54
N ASN A 126 -31.84 2.06 -18.85
CA ASN A 126 -32.75 2.54 -19.88
C ASN A 126 -33.47 1.38 -20.61
N PRO A 127 -34.77 1.19 -20.39
CA PRO A 127 -35.53 0.09 -20.97
C PRO A 127 -35.68 0.16 -22.51
N ASN A 128 -35.49 1.34 -23.11
CA ASN A 128 -35.66 1.54 -24.55
C ASN A 128 -34.58 0.86 -25.41
N ARG A 129 -33.47 0.40 -24.79
CA ARG A 129 -32.35 -0.25 -25.48
C ARG A 129 -32.56 -1.73 -25.74
N GLY A 130 -33.65 -2.34 -25.28
CA GLY A 130 -33.98 -3.74 -25.54
C GLY A 130 -33.13 -4.79 -24.83
N THR A 131 -32.21 -4.40 -23.96
CA THR A 131 -31.38 -5.31 -23.16
C THR A 131 -32.07 -5.72 -21.88
N LYS A 132 -31.80 -6.95 -21.40
CA LYS A 132 -32.30 -7.38 -20.08
C LYS A 132 -31.58 -6.62 -18.95
N PHE A 133 -32.31 -6.26 -17.91
CA PHE A 133 -31.73 -5.56 -16.75
C PHE A 133 -30.55 -6.33 -16.12
N THR A 134 -30.66 -7.65 -15.97
CA THR A 134 -29.59 -8.47 -15.39
C THR A 134 -28.30 -8.40 -16.19
N SER A 135 -28.37 -8.42 -17.53
CA SER A 135 -27.19 -8.29 -18.38
C SER A 135 -26.51 -6.92 -18.26
N TYR A 136 -27.28 -5.85 -18.04
CA TYR A 136 -26.77 -4.51 -17.78
C TYR A 136 -26.19 -4.39 -16.38
N ALA A 137 -26.86 -4.91 -15.37
CA ALA A 137 -26.49 -4.80 -13.97
C ALA A 137 -25.17 -5.53 -13.64
N VAL A 138 -24.84 -6.65 -14.33
CA VAL A 138 -23.59 -7.38 -14.15
C VAL A 138 -22.38 -6.47 -14.26
N PHE A 139 -22.36 -5.57 -15.25
CA PHE A 139 -21.22 -4.68 -15.49
C PHE A 139 -21.03 -3.69 -14.34
N TRP A 140 -22.12 -3.09 -13.85
CA TRP A 140 -22.07 -2.17 -12.72
C TRP A 140 -21.62 -2.86 -11.41
N ILE A 141 -22.18 -4.04 -11.16
CA ILE A 141 -21.85 -4.84 -10.00
C ILE A 141 -20.37 -5.26 -10.04
N LYS A 142 -19.90 -5.82 -11.16
CA LYS A 142 -18.49 -6.19 -11.33
C LYS A 142 -17.58 -4.97 -11.18
N HIS A 143 -17.91 -3.85 -11.81
CA HIS A 143 -17.12 -2.62 -11.73
C HIS A 143 -16.98 -2.14 -10.27
N SER A 144 -18.07 -2.08 -9.52
CA SER A 144 -18.05 -1.67 -8.12
C SER A 144 -17.20 -2.62 -7.25
N ILE A 145 -17.35 -3.92 -7.43
CA ILE A 145 -16.56 -4.94 -6.71
C ILE A 145 -15.07 -4.82 -7.04
N LEU A 146 -14.70 -4.75 -8.33
CA LEU A 146 -13.31 -4.67 -8.77
C LEU A 146 -12.65 -3.37 -8.30
N PHE A 147 -13.40 -2.26 -8.34
CA PHE A 147 -12.91 -0.99 -7.82
C PHE A 147 -12.59 -1.09 -6.33
N TYR A 148 -13.48 -1.69 -5.54
CA TYR A 148 -13.27 -1.93 -4.11
C TYR A 148 -12.08 -2.85 -3.83
N ILE A 149 -11.93 -3.92 -4.60
CA ILE A 149 -10.79 -4.85 -4.48
C ILE A 149 -9.47 -4.10 -4.74
N LYS A 150 -9.40 -3.33 -5.83
CA LYS A 150 -8.19 -2.54 -6.19
C LYS A 150 -7.76 -1.58 -5.06
N ASP A 151 -8.73 -1.02 -4.34
CA ASP A 151 -8.48 -0.06 -3.27
C ASP A 151 -8.11 -0.72 -1.92
N ASN A 152 -8.63 -1.92 -1.64
CA ASN A 152 -8.59 -2.52 -0.30
C ASN A 152 -7.81 -3.84 -0.21
N ILE A 153 -7.38 -4.44 -1.33
CA ILE A 153 -6.65 -5.71 -1.32
C ILE A 153 -5.25 -5.57 -0.67
N ARG A 154 -4.67 -4.38 -0.70
CA ARG A 154 -3.37 -4.09 -0.11
C ARG A 154 -3.52 -3.20 1.11
N MET A 155 -2.80 -3.53 2.19
CA MET A 155 -2.76 -2.72 3.41
C MET A 155 -2.21 -1.31 3.12
N VAL A 156 -1.18 -1.21 2.27
CA VAL A 156 -0.67 0.07 1.77
C VAL A 156 -1.34 0.37 0.43
N LYS A 157 -2.18 1.41 0.39
CA LYS A 157 -2.92 1.81 -0.81
C LYS A 157 -1.98 2.18 -1.95
N THR A 158 -2.17 1.51 -3.10
CA THR A 158 -1.41 1.79 -4.33
C THR A 158 -2.31 2.46 -5.38
N PRO A 159 -1.77 3.38 -6.20
CA PRO A 159 -2.53 3.97 -7.31
C PRO A 159 -3.04 2.91 -8.30
N ALA A 160 -4.21 3.14 -8.90
CA ALA A 160 -4.84 2.19 -9.82
C ALA A 160 -3.95 1.82 -11.04
N CYS A 161 -3.14 2.77 -11.52
CA CYS A 161 -2.19 2.51 -12.61
C CYS A 161 -1.10 1.49 -12.21
N VAL A 162 -0.61 1.57 -10.96
CA VAL A 162 0.36 0.61 -10.43
C VAL A 162 -0.26 -0.78 -10.30
N PHE A 163 -1.50 -0.85 -9.82
CA PHE A 163 -2.23 -2.12 -9.72
C PHE A 163 -2.42 -2.77 -11.09
N SER A 164 -2.81 -1.98 -12.12
CA SER A 164 -2.95 -2.48 -13.49
C SER A 164 -1.63 -3.02 -14.05
N ASP A 165 -0.51 -2.29 -13.84
CA ASP A 165 0.80 -2.73 -14.31
C ASP A 165 1.27 -4.02 -13.58
N LEU A 166 1.01 -4.12 -12.26
CA LEU A 166 1.31 -5.33 -11.47
C LEU A 166 0.50 -6.54 -11.94
N SER A 167 -0.79 -6.34 -12.26
CA SER A 167 -1.64 -7.39 -12.82
C SER A 167 -1.09 -7.92 -14.15
N LYS A 168 -0.64 -7.02 -15.06
CA LYS A 168 0.01 -7.42 -16.32
C LYS A 168 1.29 -8.23 -16.07
N ILE A 169 2.11 -7.83 -15.11
CA ILE A 169 3.34 -8.57 -14.76
C ILE A 169 2.99 -9.96 -14.20
N ALA A 170 1.99 -10.04 -13.32
CA ALA A 170 1.56 -11.31 -12.73
C ALA A 170 1.06 -12.28 -13.81
N LYS A 171 0.23 -11.79 -14.75
CA LYS A 171 -0.26 -12.58 -15.90
C LYS A 171 0.88 -13.05 -16.79
N ALA A 172 1.76 -12.15 -17.23
CA ALA A 172 2.89 -12.49 -18.06
C ALA A 172 3.83 -13.50 -17.38
N ARG A 173 4.03 -13.38 -16.06
CA ARG A 173 4.81 -14.34 -15.25
C ARG A 173 4.15 -15.72 -15.24
N HIS A 174 2.83 -15.77 -15.05
CA HIS A 174 2.07 -17.02 -15.03
C HIS A 174 2.07 -17.72 -16.39
N GLU A 175 1.82 -17.00 -17.48
CA GLU A 175 1.86 -17.51 -18.85
C GLU A 175 3.24 -18.05 -19.21
N TYR A 176 4.30 -17.28 -18.95
CA TYR A 176 5.68 -17.69 -19.22
C TYR A 176 6.07 -18.93 -18.40
N PHE A 177 5.66 -19.00 -17.13
CA PHE A 177 5.91 -20.17 -16.30
C PHE A 177 5.14 -21.41 -16.79
N SER A 178 3.89 -21.25 -17.24
CA SER A 178 3.10 -22.37 -17.76
C SER A 178 3.67 -22.97 -19.04
N GLU A 179 4.34 -22.15 -19.89
CA GLU A 179 4.94 -22.59 -21.15
C GLU A 179 6.33 -23.19 -20.97
N LEU A 180 7.19 -22.54 -20.17
CA LEU A 180 8.63 -22.84 -20.10
C LEU A 180 9.09 -23.45 -18.78
N TYR A 181 8.23 -23.53 -17.76
CA TYR A 181 8.55 -23.97 -16.38
C TYR A 181 9.74 -23.21 -15.77
N LYS A 182 9.92 -21.95 -16.19
CA LYS A 182 10.98 -21.04 -15.68
C LYS A 182 10.39 -19.68 -15.37
N TYR A 183 10.98 -18.99 -14.39
CA TYR A 183 10.62 -17.61 -14.08
C TYR A 183 11.28 -16.66 -15.07
N PRO A 184 10.52 -15.70 -15.63
CA PRO A 184 11.05 -14.73 -16.60
C PRO A 184 12.00 -13.74 -15.89
N THR A 185 13.04 -13.31 -16.63
CA THR A 185 13.92 -12.21 -16.24
C THR A 185 13.23 -10.86 -16.38
N ASP A 186 13.80 -9.80 -15.78
CA ASP A 186 13.24 -8.43 -15.88
C ASP A 186 13.17 -7.92 -17.32
N ALA A 187 14.13 -8.33 -18.16
CA ALA A 187 14.16 -7.97 -19.58
C ALA A 187 13.06 -8.69 -20.37
N GLU A 188 12.81 -9.96 -20.10
CA GLU A 188 11.74 -10.74 -20.72
C GLU A 188 10.37 -10.23 -20.28
N LEU A 189 10.18 -9.91 -18.98
CA LEU A 189 8.96 -9.28 -18.50
C LEU A 189 8.69 -7.92 -19.17
N ALA A 190 9.72 -7.11 -19.34
CA ALA A 190 9.61 -5.82 -20.02
C ALA A 190 9.15 -5.98 -21.48
N THR A 191 9.66 -7.01 -22.19
CA THR A 191 9.24 -7.30 -23.58
C THR A 191 7.81 -7.83 -23.67
N LEU A 192 7.41 -8.72 -22.75
CA LEU A 192 6.08 -9.32 -22.72
C LEU A 192 4.98 -8.30 -22.34
N THR A 193 5.27 -7.44 -21.35
CA THR A 193 4.28 -6.48 -20.85
C THR A 193 4.30 -5.13 -21.57
N GLY A 194 5.32 -4.85 -22.40
CA GLY A 194 5.51 -3.55 -23.06
C GLY A 194 5.97 -2.44 -22.10
N LEU A 195 6.40 -2.77 -20.89
CA LEU A 195 6.89 -1.83 -19.89
C LEU A 195 8.41 -1.63 -20.01
N THR A 196 8.93 -0.51 -19.50
CA THR A 196 10.39 -0.31 -19.41
C THR A 196 10.99 -1.16 -18.29
N ILE A 197 12.25 -1.60 -18.44
CA ILE A 197 12.95 -2.41 -17.43
C ILE A 197 13.00 -1.67 -16.08
N ALA A 198 13.20 -0.34 -16.09
CA ALA A 198 13.19 0.47 -14.88
C ALA A 198 11.82 0.42 -14.17
N ARG A 199 10.72 0.44 -14.94
CA ARG A 199 9.36 0.33 -14.41
C ARG A 199 9.10 -1.04 -13.81
N VAL A 200 9.55 -2.12 -14.47
CA VAL A 200 9.42 -3.49 -13.95
C VAL A 200 10.15 -3.65 -12.61
N LYS A 201 11.37 -3.13 -12.49
CA LYS A 201 12.11 -3.15 -11.21
C LYS A 201 11.37 -2.38 -10.12
N TYR A 202 10.95 -1.15 -10.39
CA TYR A 202 10.18 -0.34 -9.45
C TYR A 202 8.90 -1.05 -8.97
N LEU A 203 8.19 -1.74 -9.88
CA LEU A 203 6.98 -2.48 -9.55
C LEU A 203 7.27 -3.71 -8.68
N LYS A 204 8.40 -4.39 -8.89
CA LYS A 204 8.85 -5.48 -8.01
C LYS A 204 9.17 -5.01 -6.60
N ASP A 205 9.79 -3.83 -6.48
CA ASP A 205 10.12 -3.26 -5.17
C ASP A 205 8.86 -2.87 -4.38
N ILE A 206 7.75 -2.55 -5.07
CA ILE A 206 6.45 -2.24 -4.44
C ILE A 206 5.64 -3.52 -4.14
N ASP A 207 5.94 -4.63 -4.81
CA ASP A 207 5.23 -5.90 -4.67
C ASP A 207 5.74 -6.69 -3.45
N PHE A 208 5.57 -6.11 -2.26
CA PHE A 208 5.91 -6.75 -0.99
C PHE A 208 4.67 -7.35 -0.34
N GLU A 209 4.87 -8.49 0.31
CA GLU A 209 3.88 -9.10 1.17
C GLU A 209 3.95 -8.50 2.57
N VAL A 210 2.78 -8.26 3.16
CA VAL A 210 2.66 -7.80 4.54
C VAL A 210 2.46 -9.03 5.42
N VAL A 211 3.32 -9.20 6.40
CA VAL A 211 3.26 -10.31 7.38
C VAL A 211 2.85 -9.73 8.73
N SER A 212 2.05 -10.48 9.48
CA SER A 212 1.68 -10.07 10.85
C SER A 212 2.89 -10.16 11.77
N THR A 213 3.09 -9.15 12.60
CA THR A 213 4.15 -9.17 13.63
C THR A 213 3.87 -10.21 14.71
N GLU A 214 2.61 -10.61 14.90
CA GLU A 214 2.20 -11.63 15.86
C GLU A 214 2.36 -13.06 15.31
N ASP A 215 2.56 -13.22 13.99
CA ASP A 215 2.79 -14.52 13.39
C ASP A 215 4.17 -15.05 13.75
N LYS A 216 4.26 -16.37 13.91
CA LYS A 216 5.56 -17.02 14.13
C LYS A 216 6.30 -17.14 12.79
N PRO A 217 7.59 -16.76 12.74
CA PRO A 217 8.38 -16.80 11.50
C PRO A 217 8.55 -18.22 10.96
N ASP A 218 8.54 -19.23 11.82
CA ASP A 218 8.63 -20.63 11.46
C ASP A 218 8.20 -21.48 12.66
N GLU A 219 7.62 -22.68 12.42
CA GLU A 219 7.23 -23.61 13.49
C GLU A 219 8.43 -24.09 14.34
N THR A 220 9.65 -23.97 13.79
CA THR A 220 10.90 -24.39 14.44
C THR A 220 11.54 -23.29 15.27
N LEU A 221 11.15 -22.03 15.12
CA LEU A 221 11.71 -20.91 15.85
C LEU A 221 10.80 -20.49 17.01
N PRO A 222 11.29 -20.44 18.26
CA PRO A 222 10.54 -19.90 19.35
C PRO A 222 10.49 -18.38 19.24
N GLY A 223 9.28 -17.82 19.20
CA GLY A 223 9.04 -16.36 19.20
C GLY A 223 8.12 -15.92 18.08
N VAL A 224 7.69 -14.69 18.17
CA VAL A 224 6.92 -13.96 17.15
C VAL A 224 7.86 -13.00 16.41
N TYR A 225 7.46 -12.52 15.25
CA TYR A 225 8.27 -11.54 14.49
C TYR A 225 8.58 -10.28 15.30
N GLU A 226 7.71 -9.90 16.22
CA GLU A 226 7.94 -8.76 17.13
C GLU A 226 9.19 -8.92 17.99
N ASP A 227 9.50 -10.15 18.45
CA ASP A 227 10.70 -10.47 19.24
C ASP A 227 11.98 -10.38 18.41
N ILE A 228 11.89 -10.49 17.09
CA ILE A 228 13.01 -10.45 16.13
C ILE A 228 13.29 -9.03 15.67
N ILE A 229 12.26 -8.16 15.67
CA ILE A 229 12.41 -6.75 15.32
C ILE A 229 13.13 -6.05 16.45
N THR A 230 14.45 -5.92 16.31
CA THR A 230 15.27 -5.13 17.23
C THR A 230 14.79 -3.68 17.20
N SER A 231 14.54 -3.13 18.38
CA SER A 231 14.21 -1.71 18.48
C SER A 231 15.43 -0.90 18.01
N SER A 232 15.19 0.07 17.13
CA SER A 232 16.22 1.02 16.66
C SER A 232 16.88 1.81 17.80
N ASN A 233 16.31 1.77 19.00
CA ASN A 233 16.84 2.44 20.19
C ASN A 233 18.19 1.90 20.67
N ASP A 234 18.46 0.59 20.51
CA ASP A 234 19.73 0.01 20.95
C ASP A 234 20.94 0.55 20.15
N GLU A 235 20.71 0.87 18.86
CA GLU A 235 21.74 1.53 18.05
C GLU A 235 21.96 2.99 18.44
N ASP A 236 20.90 3.70 18.86
CA ASP A 236 20.99 5.10 19.22
C ASP A 236 21.66 5.30 20.60
N GLU A 237 21.40 4.42 21.56
CA GLU A 237 22.08 4.43 22.87
C GLU A 237 23.59 4.15 22.72
N ASN A 238 23.96 3.20 21.91
CA ASN A 238 25.36 2.93 21.61
C ASN A 238 26.02 4.10 20.87
N LYS A 239 25.33 4.74 19.91
CA LYS A 239 25.85 5.92 19.20
C LYS A 239 26.07 7.11 20.12
N GLU A 240 25.18 7.34 21.12
CA GLU A 240 25.35 8.42 22.08
C GLU A 240 26.56 8.17 22.99
N MET A 241 26.75 6.94 23.43
CA MET A 241 27.93 6.54 24.23
C MET A 241 29.24 6.75 23.44
N TYR A 242 29.28 6.32 22.18
CA TYR A 242 30.45 6.52 21.31
C TYR A 242 30.72 8.02 21.03
N ARG A 243 29.68 8.82 20.85
CA ARG A 243 29.84 10.28 20.68
C ARG A 243 30.43 10.94 21.92
N GLU A 244 30.00 10.53 23.11
CA GLU A 244 30.53 11.08 24.34
C GLU A 244 31.98 10.63 24.58
N GLU A 245 32.33 9.39 24.30
CA GLU A 245 33.68 8.90 24.38
C GLU A 245 34.60 9.65 23.38
N CYS A 246 34.15 9.85 22.16
CA CYS A 246 34.85 10.66 21.14
C CYS A 246 35.07 12.11 21.63
N ARG A 247 34.08 12.73 22.26
CA ARG A 247 34.21 14.07 22.86
C ARG A 247 35.28 14.12 23.93
N VAL A 248 35.29 13.17 24.84
CA VAL A 248 36.30 13.08 25.92
C VAL A 248 37.70 12.96 25.33
N GLN A 249 37.86 12.12 24.32
CA GLN A 249 39.17 11.94 23.65
C GLN A 249 39.60 13.22 22.92
N ILE A 250 38.70 13.88 22.16
CA ILE A 250 39.00 15.15 21.47
C ILE A 250 39.42 16.19 22.51
N HIS A 251 38.68 16.30 23.62
CA HIS A 251 39.03 17.26 24.69
C HIS A 251 40.42 16.96 25.26
N GLY A 252 40.81 15.69 25.47
CA GLY A 252 42.10 15.28 25.91
C GLY A 252 43.23 15.70 24.95
N PHE A 253 43.01 15.68 23.64
CA PHE A 253 43.94 16.22 22.65
C PHE A 253 44.02 17.75 22.65
N LEU A 254 42.89 18.46 22.81
CA LEU A 254 42.85 19.90 22.88
C LEU A 254 43.59 20.47 24.07
N LEU A 255 43.59 19.79 25.22
CA LEU A 255 44.33 20.17 26.42
C LEU A 255 45.87 20.18 26.21
N LYS A 256 46.38 19.41 25.23
CA LYS A 256 47.82 19.37 24.88
C LYS A 256 48.26 20.52 23.99
N LEU A 257 47.28 21.33 23.47
CA LEU A 257 47.59 22.51 22.67
C LEU A 257 47.87 23.74 23.55
N PRO A 258 48.66 24.73 23.06
CA PRO A 258 48.79 26.03 23.70
C PRO A 258 47.39 26.72 23.84
N GLU A 259 47.19 27.40 24.95
CA GLU A 259 45.88 27.99 25.30
C GLU A 259 45.23 28.83 24.19
N ARG A 260 46.02 29.62 23.48
CA ARG A 260 45.54 30.45 22.37
C ARG A 260 45.05 29.61 21.17
N GLU A 261 45.73 28.50 20.86
CA GLU A 261 45.39 27.60 19.77
C GLU A 261 44.14 26.77 20.14
N ARG A 262 44.08 26.35 21.38
CA ARG A 262 42.92 25.63 21.92
C ARG A 262 41.66 26.47 21.85
N LEU A 263 41.69 27.72 22.35
CA LEU A 263 40.53 28.61 22.33
C LEU A 263 40.02 28.89 20.89
N VAL A 264 40.92 29.01 19.92
CA VAL A 264 40.52 29.20 18.52
C VAL A 264 39.78 27.97 17.99
N ILE A 265 40.27 26.76 18.26
CA ILE A 265 39.65 25.52 17.83
C ILE A 265 38.31 25.30 18.54
N GLU A 266 38.23 25.47 19.86
CA GLU A 266 37.00 25.35 20.65
C GLU A 266 35.91 26.32 20.16
N LEU A 267 36.22 27.56 19.90
CA LEU A 267 35.26 28.56 19.40
C LEU A 267 34.86 28.26 17.94
N ARG A 268 35.80 27.83 17.09
CA ARG A 268 35.57 27.56 15.68
C ARG A 268 34.68 26.40 15.43
N PHE A 269 34.89 25.29 16.16
CA PHE A 269 34.18 24.02 15.99
C PHE A 269 33.12 23.80 17.05
N GLY A 270 32.94 24.69 18.02
CA GLY A 270 31.95 24.56 19.07
C GLY A 270 32.24 23.45 20.07
N LEU A 271 33.53 23.10 20.28
CA LEU A 271 33.99 21.99 21.12
C LEU A 271 34.16 22.42 22.58
N ASN A 272 33.13 23.01 23.19
CA ASN A 272 33.16 23.36 24.60
C ASN A 272 32.68 22.19 25.48
N ASP A 273 33.08 22.20 26.76
CA ASP A 273 32.73 21.15 27.76
C ASP A 273 31.23 20.85 27.89
N LYS A 274 30.35 21.74 27.42
CA LYS A 274 28.91 21.58 27.49
C LYS A 274 28.23 21.29 26.12
N GLY A 275 29.00 21.16 25.02
CA GLY A 275 28.47 20.71 23.72
C GLY A 275 27.35 21.55 23.08
N THR A 276 27.12 22.78 23.57
CA THR A 276 25.95 23.59 23.26
C THR A 276 26.20 24.87 22.48
N VAL A 277 27.46 25.15 22.14
CA VAL A 277 27.77 26.38 21.44
C VAL A 277 27.87 26.12 19.93
N PRO A 278 27.12 26.86 19.08
CA PRO A 278 27.21 26.66 17.63
C PRO A 278 28.62 27.06 17.13
N PRO A 279 29.14 26.39 16.10
CA PRO A 279 30.45 26.71 15.51
C PRO A 279 30.45 28.14 14.97
N LYS A 280 31.54 28.90 15.22
CA LYS A 280 31.66 30.30 14.84
C LYS A 280 32.48 30.47 13.57
N SER A 281 32.19 31.50 12.79
CA SER A 281 33.00 31.90 11.63
C SER A 281 34.36 32.48 12.03
N LEU A 282 35.36 32.45 11.13
CA LEU A 282 36.68 33.02 11.39
C LEU A 282 36.65 34.50 11.78
N SER A 283 35.69 35.25 11.23
CA SER A 283 35.47 36.67 11.53
C SER A 283 34.90 36.87 12.95
N GLU A 284 33.96 36.02 13.37
CA GLU A 284 33.40 36.09 14.72
C GLU A 284 34.41 35.70 15.78
N VAL A 285 35.20 34.65 15.53
CA VAL A 285 36.30 34.24 16.42
C VAL A 285 37.33 35.40 16.52
N GLY A 286 37.66 36.06 15.37
CA GLY A 286 38.53 37.21 15.34
C GLY A 286 38.02 38.39 16.19
N ASN A 287 36.72 38.68 16.10
CA ASN A 287 36.09 39.74 16.90
C ASN A 287 36.11 39.41 18.40
N ILE A 288 35.95 38.14 18.80
CA ILE A 288 36.00 37.73 20.22
C ILE A 288 37.40 37.81 20.79
N LEU A 289 38.42 37.42 20.00
CA LEU A 289 39.81 37.35 20.45
C LEU A 289 40.62 38.65 20.12
N GLY A 290 40.01 39.64 19.49
CA GLY A 290 40.68 40.86 19.07
C GLY A 290 41.75 40.65 17.99
N LEU A 291 41.55 39.68 17.09
CA LEU A 291 42.48 39.28 16.05
C LEU A 291 41.88 39.48 14.65
N SER A 292 42.74 39.69 13.64
CA SER A 292 42.30 39.71 12.27
C SER A 292 41.87 38.31 11.80
N LYS A 293 40.92 38.25 10.88
CA LYS A 293 40.42 36.96 10.28
C LYS A 293 41.58 36.07 9.77
N GLU A 294 42.56 36.69 9.10
CA GLU A 294 43.72 35.97 8.55
C GLU A 294 44.63 35.43 9.67
N ARG A 295 44.73 36.16 10.78
CA ARG A 295 45.51 35.71 11.94
C ARG A 295 44.84 34.50 12.61
N VAL A 296 43.53 34.50 12.71
CA VAL A 296 42.75 33.35 13.24
C VAL A 296 42.96 32.13 12.34
N ARG A 297 42.92 32.29 11.00
CA ARG A 297 43.17 31.20 10.04
C ARG A 297 44.56 30.60 10.19
N GLN A 298 45.59 31.44 10.38
CA GLN A 298 46.97 30.99 10.60
C GLN A 298 47.11 30.19 11.91
N ILE A 299 46.40 30.61 12.96
CA ILE A 299 46.39 29.89 14.24
C ILE A 299 45.69 28.56 14.10
N GLU A 300 44.52 28.51 13.44
CA GLU A 300 43.76 27.27 13.14
C GLU A 300 44.63 26.28 12.37
N GLU A 301 45.26 26.68 11.26
CA GLU A 301 46.13 25.79 10.48
C GLU A 301 47.28 25.21 11.31
N ARG A 302 47.90 26.07 12.14
CA ARG A 302 48.97 25.63 13.01
C ARG A 302 48.49 24.62 14.07
N ALA A 303 47.35 24.88 14.67
CA ALA A 303 46.73 23.98 15.66
C ALA A 303 46.40 22.64 15.04
N LEU A 304 45.77 22.63 13.85
CA LEU A 304 45.44 21.37 13.14
C LEU A 304 46.66 20.57 12.72
N LEU A 305 47.77 21.24 12.30
CA LEU A 305 49.05 20.60 11.99
C LEU A 305 49.67 19.97 13.24
N ARG A 306 49.55 20.62 14.40
CA ARG A 306 50.02 20.06 15.66
C ARG A 306 49.21 18.87 16.09
N LEU A 307 47.89 18.95 15.99
CA LEU A 307 47.01 17.83 16.29
C LEU A 307 47.35 16.60 15.42
N ARG A 308 47.53 16.78 14.11
CA ARG A 308 47.89 15.67 13.19
C ARG A 308 49.21 14.98 13.53
N LYS A 309 50.11 15.69 14.17
CA LYS A 309 51.42 15.14 14.57
C LYS A 309 51.41 14.48 15.96
N MET A 310 50.28 14.54 16.68
CA MET A 310 50.24 13.94 18.01
C MET A 310 50.16 12.42 17.92
N PRO A 311 50.88 11.71 18.80
CA PRO A 311 50.76 10.27 18.91
C PRO A 311 49.33 9.89 19.32
N ASN A 312 48.84 8.79 18.83
CA ASN A 312 47.52 8.21 19.12
C ASN A 312 46.32 9.00 18.53
N ILE A 313 46.52 9.95 17.60
CA ILE A 313 45.37 10.60 16.94
C ILE A 313 44.63 9.62 16.01
N SER A 314 45.32 8.52 15.61
CA SER A 314 44.73 7.47 14.78
C SER A 314 43.56 6.76 15.47
N SER A 315 43.49 6.74 16.82
CA SER A 315 42.33 6.19 17.53
C SER A 315 41.00 6.94 17.28
N LEU A 316 41.08 8.17 16.80
CA LEU A 316 39.88 8.93 16.41
C LEU A 316 39.27 8.46 15.10
N TYR A 317 40.01 7.75 14.24
CA TYR A 317 39.46 7.18 13.01
C TYR A 317 38.48 6.06 13.28
N ASP A 318 38.60 5.34 14.40
CA ASP A 318 37.72 4.27 14.80
C ASP A 318 36.27 4.77 15.06
N TYR A 319 36.10 6.11 15.26
CA TYR A 319 34.78 6.75 15.45
C TYR A 319 34.20 7.36 14.17
N LEU A 320 34.87 7.28 13.01
CA LEU A 320 34.37 7.83 11.75
C LEU A 320 33.39 6.90 11.02
N ASP A 321 33.42 5.60 11.32
CA ASP A 321 32.65 4.57 10.65
C ASP A 321 31.36 4.19 11.45
N ILE A 322 31.04 4.97 12.45
CA ILE A 322 29.85 4.84 13.31
C ILE A 322 28.90 6.02 13.05
#